data_1eeb0a226b3b2fe949375927347fa2e2
#
_entry.id   1eeb0a226b3b2fe949375927347fa2e2
#
_cell.length_a   1.000
_cell.length_b   1.000
_cell.length_c   1.000
_cell.angle_alpha   90.00
_cell.angle_beta   90.00
_cell.angle_gamma   90.00
#
_symmetry.space_group_name_H-M   'P 1'
#
loop_
_entity.id
_entity.type
_entity.pdbx_description
1 polymer ?
#
loop_
_entity_poly.entity_id
_entity_poly.type
_entity_poly.pdbx_seq_one_letter_code
_entity_poly.pdbx_strand_id
1 'polypeptide(L)'
;GAPGLEITLAGPTLKFNTAAVIALTGAEIPATLDGLPIPMWQPIPIKAGATLKIGTVSGAGARAYLAVRGGFDVPLYLGSASTFTLGKFGGHGGRVLMPGDILHIAGSYAAAPPAITGPAPLATPLRPAMAHRWDIGVLYGPHGAPDFFTPE
;
A
#
# COMPACT_ATOMS: atom_id res chain seq x y z
N GLY A 1 0.16 -8.90 10.87
CA GLY A 1 0.52 -7.54 10.50
C GLY A 1 -0.70 -6.66 10.33
N ALA A 2 -0.52 -5.34 10.40
CA ALA A 2 -1.61 -4.40 10.23
C ALA A 2 -1.95 -4.24 8.72
N PRO A 3 -3.24 -4.07 8.35
CA PRO A 3 -3.62 -3.85 6.96
C PRO A 3 -3.08 -2.54 6.41
N GLY A 4 -2.60 -2.56 5.16
CA GLY A 4 -2.17 -1.40 4.39
C GLY A 4 -2.99 -1.22 3.12
N LEU A 5 -2.77 -0.12 2.42
CA LEU A 5 -3.39 0.13 1.12
C LEU A 5 -2.41 -0.21 0.00
N GLU A 6 -2.78 -1.15 -0.86
CA GLU A 6 -2.07 -1.42 -2.10
C GLU A 6 -2.48 -0.42 -3.18
N ILE A 7 -1.50 0.08 -3.90
CA ILE A 7 -1.65 1.06 -4.97
C ILE A 7 -1.14 0.43 -6.27
N THR A 8 -2.02 0.33 -7.26
CA THR A 8 -1.70 -0.20 -8.59
C THR A 8 -1.48 0.95 -9.55
N LEU A 9 -0.25 1.15 -10.01
CA LEU A 9 0.19 2.15 -11.01
C LEU A 9 -0.02 3.61 -10.60
N ALA A 10 -1.20 4.01 -10.14
CA ALA A 10 -1.51 5.37 -9.75
C ALA A 10 -2.19 5.41 -8.38
N GLY A 11 -1.78 6.35 -7.55
CA GLY A 11 -2.28 6.50 -6.19
C GLY A 11 -3.40 7.52 -6.03
N PRO A 12 -4.11 7.45 -4.91
CA PRO A 12 -5.21 8.37 -4.59
C PRO A 12 -4.71 9.70 -4.03
N THR A 13 -5.65 10.65 -3.95
CA THR A 13 -5.53 11.80 -3.06
C THR A 13 -6.34 11.52 -1.79
N LEU A 14 -5.69 11.60 -0.64
CA LEU A 14 -6.28 11.28 0.67
C LEU A 14 -6.25 12.51 1.56
N LYS A 15 -7.38 12.86 2.18
CA LYS A 15 -7.45 13.87 3.22
C LYS A 15 -7.49 13.20 4.58
N PHE A 16 -6.61 13.60 5.47
CA PHE A 16 -6.54 13.06 6.83
C PHE A 16 -7.38 13.91 7.78
N ASN A 17 -8.43 13.32 8.34
CA ASN A 17 -9.27 14.01 9.34
C ASN A 17 -8.69 13.91 10.76
N THR A 18 -7.69 13.08 10.96
CA THR A 18 -6.98 12.90 12.23
C THR A 18 -5.48 12.84 12.00
N ALA A 19 -4.69 13.10 13.05
CA ALA A 19 -3.26 12.92 12.98
C ALA A 19 -2.91 11.44 12.79
N ALA A 20 -1.87 11.15 11.99
CA ALA A 20 -1.43 9.81 11.68
C ALA A 20 0.08 9.76 11.47
N VAL A 21 0.62 8.56 11.36
CA VAL A 21 1.96 8.31 10.83
C VAL A 21 1.83 7.33 9.69
N ILE A 22 2.38 7.70 8.55
CA ILE A 22 2.36 6.88 7.34
C ILE A 22 3.77 6.49 6.89
N ALA A 23 3.85 5.49 6.02
CA ALA A 23 5.02 5.21 5.21
C ALA A 23 4.58 4.79 3.82
N LEU A 24 5.26 5.29 2.79
CA LEU A 24 5.04 4.89 1.39
C LEU A 24 6.22 4.03 0.96
N THR A 25 5.93 2.87 0.38
CA THR A 25 6.93 1.85 -0.01
C THR A 25 6.56 1.19 -1.34
N GLY A 26 7.40 0.29 -1.84
CA GLY A 26 7.15 -0.44 -3.09
C GLY A 26 7.79 0.22 -4.30
N ALA A 27 7.10 0.19 -5.44
CA ALA A 27 7.54 0.83 -6.67
C ALA A 27 7.72 2.34 -6.48
N GLU A 28 8.67 2.93 -7.19
CA GLU A 28 8.95 4.36 -7.12
C GLU A 28 7.73 5.17 -7.59
N ILE A 29 7.20 5.98 -6.70
CA ILE A 29 6.00 6.78 -6.92
C ILE A 29 6.15 8.13 -6.21
N PRO A 30 5.98 9.27 -6.92
CA PRO A 30 6.05 10.57 -6.30
C PRO A 30 4.84 10.81 -5.40
N ALA A 31 5.06 11.45 -4.26
CA ALA A 31 3.97 11.86 -3.38
C ALA A 31 4.25 13.22 -2.77
N THR A 32 3.18 13.96 -2.49
CA THR A 32 3.24 15.26 -1.82
C THR A 32 2.29 15.29 -0.64
N LEU A 33 2.70 15.95 0.43
CA LEU A 33 1.89 16.30 1.59
C LEU A 33 1.70 17.82 1.61
N ASP A 34 0.46 18.28 1.49
CA ASP A 34 0.11 19.70 1.38
C ASP A 34 0.93 20.43 0.29
N GLY A 35 1.17 19.74 -0.82
CA GLY A 35 1.94 20.24 -1.96
C GLY A 35 3.46 20.09 -1.86
N LEU A 36 4.01 19.70 -0.71
CA LEU A 36 5.44 19.50 -0.52
C LEU A 36 5.83 18.03 -0.76
N PRO A 37 6.88 17.75 -1.54
CA PRO A 37 7.35 16.38 -1.77
C PRO A 37 7.69 15.66 -0.46
N ILE A 38 7.32 14.38 -0.37
CA ILE A 38 7.68 13.52 0.75
C ILE A 38 8.51 12.33 0.27
N PRO A 39 9.47 11.87 1.08
CA PRO A 39 10.28 10.70 0.75
C PRO A 39 9.50 9.39 0.97
N MET A 40 9.91 8.36 0.25
CA MET A 40 9.50 6.98 0.48
C MET A 40 10.38 6.30 1.54
N TRP A 41 9.94 5.14 2.02
CA TRP A 41 10.69 4.22 2.88
C TRP A 41 11.04 4.77 4.26
N GLN A 42 10.29 5.75 4.74
CA GLN A 42 10.44 6.28 6.10
C GLN A 42 9.10 6.71 6.68
N PRO A 43 9.00 6.77 8.02
CA PRO A 43 7.80 7.28 8.68
C PRO A 43 7.63 8.78 8.44
N ILE A 44 6.43 9.19 8.07
CA ILE A 44 6.04 10.59 7.86
C ILE A 44 4.89 10.92 8.81
N PRO A 45 5.06 11.86 9.74
CA PRO A 45 3.98 12.34 10.57
C PRO A 45 3.01 13.21 9.76
N ILE A 46 1.72 12.93 9.90
CA ILE A 46 0.62 13.63 9.24
C ILE A 46 -0.19 14.38 10.30
N LYS A 47 -0.51 15.63 10.05
CA LYS A 47 -1.42 16.41 10.88
C LYS A 47 -2.87 16.22 10.41
N ALA A 48 -3.83 16.39 11.32
CA ALA A 48 -5.24 16.48 10.95
C ALA A 48 -5.45 17.66 9.97
N GLY A 49 -6.26 17.45 8.95
CA GLY A 49 -6.52 18.40 7.87
C GLY A 49 -5.58 18.30 6.68
N ALA A 50 -4.44 17.63 6.81
CA ALA A 50 -3.46 17.50 5.73
C ALA A 50 -3.95 16.65 4.56
N THR A 51 -3.44 16.96 3.37
CA THR A 51 -3.77 16.27 2.11
C THR A 51 -2.53 15.58 1.55
N LEU A 52 -2.59 14.26 1.46
CA LEU A 52 -1.58 13.42 0.80
C LEU A 52 -2.03 13.15 -0.63
N LYS A 53 -1.22 13.56 -1.60
CA LYS A 53 -1.42 13.22 -3.01
C LYS A 53 -0.34 12.25 -3.45
N ILE A 54 -0.74 11.07 -3.88
CA ILE A 54 0.15 10.04 -4.42
C ILE A 54 -0.02 10.05 -5.93
N GLY A 55 1.08 10.12 -6.65
CA GLY A 55 1.11 10.23 -8.11
C GLY A 55 1.01 8.88 -8.82
N THR A 56 1.73 8.79 -9.94
CA THR A 56 1.82 7.59 -10.77
C THR A 56 3.21 6.97 -10.64
N VAL A 57 3.30 5.65 -10.67
CA VAL A 57 4.59 4.93 -10.69
C VAL A 57 5.46 5.48 -11.81
N SER A 58 6.68 5.88 -11.50
CA SER A 58 7.61 6.54 -12.42
C SER A 58 8.82 5.67 -12.78
N GLY A 59 9.07 4.61 -12.03
CA GLY A 59 10.21 3.72 -12.20
C GLY A 59 9.81 2.25 -12.39
N ALA A 60 10.72 1.36 -12.04
CA ALA A 60 10.46 -0.08 -12.05
C ALA A 60 9.46 -0.50 -10.97
N GLY A 61 8.72 -1.58 -11.24
CA GLY A 61 7.67 -2.07 -10.36
C GLY A 61 6.28 -1.59 -10.78
N ALA A 62 5.25 -2.21 -10.21
CA ALA A 62 3.86 -1.93 -10.57
C ALA A 62 2.97 -1.69 -9.33
N ARG A 63 3.51 -1.87 -8.14
CA ARG A 63 2.78 -1.77 -6.87
C ARG A 63 3.53 -0.90 -5.88
N ALA A 64 2.84 0.06 -5.32
CA ALA A 64 3.26 0.80 -4.14
C ALA A 64 2.31 0.49 -2.98
N TYR A 65 2.75 0.74 -1.77
CA TYR A 65 2.00 0.43 -0.56
C TYR A 65 2.02 1.62 0.38
N LEU A 66 0.85 2.02 0.84
CA LEU A 66 0.69 3.00 1.91
C LEU A 66 0.41 2.24 3.21
N ALA A 67 1.37 2.28 4.12
CA ALA A 67 1.18 1.84 5.48
C ALA A 67 0.74 3.02 6.35
N VAL A 68 -0.20 2.78 7.24
CA VAL A 68 -0.61 3.71 8.30
C VAL A 68 -0.35 3.04 9.64
N ARG A 69 0.20 3.76 10.59
CA ARG A 69 0.45 3.20 11.91
C ARG A 69 -0.87 2.71 12.53
N GLY A 70 -0.88 1.43 12.93
CA GLY A 70 -2.06 0.73 13.41
C GLY A 70 -2.86 0.01 12.32
N GLY A 71 -2.65 0.36 11.08
CA GLY A 71 -3.37 -0.21 9.95
C GLY A 71 -4.76 0.41 9.73
N PHE A 72 -5.41 -0.03 8.68
CA PHE A 72 -6.79 0.33 8.41
C PHE A 72 -7.74 -0.62 9.15
N ASP A 73 -8.82 -0.06 9.69
CA ASP A 73 -9.89 -0.83 10.32
C ASP A 73 -10.83 -1.33 9.22
N VAL A 74 -10.64 -2.57 8.84
CA VAL A 74 -11.46 -3.26 7.83
C VAL A 74 -11.87 -4.65 8.35
N PRO A 75 -13.07 -5.14 7.99
CA PRO A 75 -13.52 -6.46 8.38
C PRO A 75 -12.59 -7.55 7.85
N LEU A 76 -12.32 -8.57 8.67
CA LEU A 76 -11.63 -9.77 8.21
C LEU A 76 -12.61 -10.70 7.51
N TYR A 77 -12.26 -11.17 6.34
CA TYR A 77 -12.95 -12.21 5.62
C TYR A 77 -12.05 -13.45 5.49
N LEU A 78 -12.45 -14.57 6.06
CA LEU A 78 -11.64 -15.78 6.18
C LEU A 78 -10.23 -15.51 6.79
N GLY A 79 -10.17 -14.63 7.79
CA GLY A 79 -8.93 -14.25 8.47
C GLY A 79 -8.04 -13.26 7.70
N SER A 80 -8.49 -12.76 6.54
CA SER A 80 -7.74 -11.81 5.71
C SER A 80 -8.42 -10.45 5.64
N ALA A 81 -7.61 -9.38 5.68
CA ALA A 81 -8.04 -8.00 5.45
C ALA A 81 -7.97 -7.59 3.96
N SER A 82 -7.55 -8.50 3.09
CA SER A 82 -7.39 -8.21 1.66
C SER A 82 -8.72 -8.05 0.94
N THR A 83 -8.74 -7.18 -0.07
CA THR A 83 -9.88 -7.03 -0.98
C THR A 83 -9.72 -7.99 -2.16
N PHE A 84 -10.73 -8.80 -2.44
CA PHE A 84 -10.80 -9.62 -3.65
C PHE A 84 -11.87 -9.03 -4.60
N THR A 85 -11.41 -8.22 -5.53
CA THR A 85 -12.29 -7.41 -6.40
C THR A 85 -13.13 -8.25 -7.36
N LEU A 86 -12.63 -9.39 -7.85
CA LEU A 86 -13.38 -10.30 -8.71
C LEU A 86 -14.55 -10.94 -7.95
N GLY A 87 -14.31 -11.39 -6.73
CA GLY A 87 -15.34 -11.97 -5.87
C GLY A 87 -16.20 -10.94 -5.16
N LYS A 88 -15.83 -9.66 -5.19
CA LYS A 88 -16.52 -8.54 -4.53
C LYS A 88 -16.66 -8.71 -3.02
N PHE A 89 -15.62 -9.19 -2.34
CA PHE A 89 -15.60 -9.36 -0.89
C PHE A 89 -14.24 -8.98 -0.28
N GLY A 90 -14.21 -8.86 1.04
CA GLY A 90 -13.03 -8.51 1.83
C GLY A 90 -12.66 -7.02 1.77
N GLY A 91 -11.72 -6.62 2.61
CA GLY A 91 -11.21 -5.27 2.70
C GLY A 91 -12.29 -4.21 2.85
N HIS A 92 -12.15 -3.09 2.15
CA HIS A 92 -13.13 -2.01 2.15
C HIS A 92 -14.20 -2.25 1.07
N GLY A 93 -15.28 -2.94 1.47
CA GLY A 93 -16.45 -3.15 0.61
C GLY A 93 -16.26 -4.07 -0.60
N GLY A 94 -15.20 -4.89 -0.65
CA GLY A 94 -14.98 -5.86 -1.73
C GLY A 94 -14.66 -5.23 -3.10
N ARG A 95 -14.27 -3.97 -3.15
CA ARG A 95 -14.01 -3.21 -4.39
C ARG A 95 -12.80 -2.28 -4.25
N VAL A 96 -12.36 -1.73 -5.35
CA VAL A 96 -11.40 -0.62 -5.34
C VAL A 96 -12.00 0.60 -4.64
N LEU A 97 -11.13 1.44 -4.05
CA LEU A 97 -11.55 2.69 -3.43
C LEU A 97 -12.11 3.66 -4.48
N MET A 98 -13.11 4.40 -4.07
CA MET A 98 -13.77 5.41 -4.89
C MET A 98 -13.69 6.79 -4.22
N PRO A 99 -13.77 7.88 -4.97
CA PRO A 99 -13.89 9.21 -4.38
C PRO A 99 -15.06 9.27 -3.39
N GLY A 100 -14.80 9.81 -2.20
CA GLY A 100 -15.76 9.89 -1.11
C GLY A 100 -15.72 8.73 -0.11
N ASP A 101 -14.95 7.67 -0.37
CA ASP A 101 -14.75 6.61 0.61
C ASP A 101 -14.02 7.14 1.86
N ILE A 102 -14.44 6.65 3.02
CA ILE A 102 -13.83 6.95 4.31
C ILE A 102 -13.17 5.70 4.84
N LEU A 103 -11.86 5.79 5.08
CA LEU A 103 -11.08 4.74 5.71
C LEU A 103 -10.85 5.08 7.17
N HIS A 104 -11.09 4.14 8.07
CA HIS A 104 -10.82 4.28 9.48
C HIS A 104 -9.45 3.70 9.82
N ILE A 105 -8.69 4.41 10.67
CA ILE A 105 -7.45 3.89 11.26
C ILE A 105 -7.83 3.12 12.51
N ALA A 106 -7.23 1.95 12.74
CA ALA A 106 -7.55 1.11 13.88
C ALA A 106 -7.38 1.87 15.20
N GLY A 107 -8.41 1.82 16.06
CA GLY A 107 -8.65 2.74 17.16
C GLY A 107 -7.58 2.83 18.26
N SER A 108 -6.74 1.81 18.44
CA SER A 108 -5.64 1.82 19.40
C SER A 108 -4.53 2.82 19.08
N TYR A 109 -4.52 3.41 17.91
CA TYR A 109 -3.48 4.34 17.44
C TYR A 109 -3.99 5.74 17.09
N ALA A 110 -5.30 5.98 17.18
CA ALA A 110 -5.90 7.29 16.96
C ALA A 110 -5.57 8.30 18.08
N ALA A 111 -5.17 7.83 19.25
CA ALA A 111 -4.88 8.66 20.42
C ALA A 111 -3.37 8.93 20.57
N ALA A 112 -2.87 9.93 19.90
CA ALA A 112 -1.50 10.45 19.92
C ALA A 112 -0.48 9.57 19.15
N PRO A 113 0.09 10.06 18.04
CA PRO A 113 1.26 9.43 17.48
C PRO A 113 2.37 9.49 18.56
N PRO A 114 2.94 8.35 18.99
CA PRO A 114 4.12 8.41 19.85
C PRO A 114 5.16 9.26 19.13
N ALA A 115 5.86 10.10 19.88
CA ALA A 115 6.92 10.93 19.34
C ALA A 115 7.83 10.05 18.49
N ILE A 116 7.81 10.28 17.17
CA ILE A 116 8.81 9.69 16.31
C ILE A 116 10.06 10.49 16.63
N THR A 117 10.96 9.88 17.39
CA THR A 117 12.28 10.42 17.65
C THR A 117 13.08 10.32 16.36
N GLY A 118 12.79 11.21 15.40
CA GLY A 118 13.46 11.33 14.11
C GLY A 118 12.94 10.36 13.03
N PRO A 119 13.09 10.74 11.75
CA PRO A 119 12.84 9.85 10.64
C PRO A 119 13.94 8.76 10.64
N ALA A 120 13.55 7.53 10.91
CA ALA A 120 14.43 6.39 10.69
C ALA A 120 14.00 5.72 9.35
N PRO A 121 14.65 6.08 8.24
CA PRO A 121 14.35 5.44 6.98
C PRO A 121 14.71 3.95 7.05
N LEU A 122 13.93 3.10 6.39
CA LEU A 122 14.26 1.69 6.26
C LEU A 122 15.65 1.58 5.61
N ALA A 123 16.55 0.82 6.22
CA ALA A 123 17.90 0.63 5.71
C ALA A 123 17.87 0.08 4.28
N THR A 124 18.74 0.59 3.41
CA THR A 124 18.79 0.21 2.00
C THR A 124 18.86 -1.30 1.74
N PRO A 125 19.62 -2.10 2.51
CA PRO A 125 19.65 -3.55 2.31
C PRO A 125 18.31 -4.27 2.55
N LEU A 126 17.38 -3.61 3.26
CA LEU A 126 16.05 -4.14 3.54
C LEU A 126 15.00 -3.70 2.50
N ARG A 127 15.38 -2.86 1.55
CA ARG A 127 14.50 -2.43 0.47
C ARG A 127 14.64 -3.37 -0.72
N PRO A 128 13.56 -3.90 -1.29
CA PRO A 128 13.66 -4.73 -2.48
C PRO A 128 14.21 -3.90 -3.64
N ALA A 129 15.16 -4.45 -4.38
CA ALA A 129 15.63 -3.86 -5.62
C ALA A 129 14.54 -4.01 -6.68
N MET A 130 14.01 -2.90 -7.17
CA MET A 130 13.07 -2.91 -8.28
C MET A 130 13.83 -2.84 -9.60
N ALA A 131 13.44 -3.68 -10.56
CA ALA A 131 14.08 -3.76 -11.88
C ALA A 131 13.02 -3.92 -12.97
N HIS A 132 13.39 -3.61 -14.22
CA HIS A 132 12.54 -3.87 -15.39
C HIS A 132 12.72 -5.28 -15.96
N ARG A 133 13.71 -6.02 -15.46
CA ARG A 133 14.01 -7.40 -15.86
C ARG A 133 14.10 -8.26 -14.61
N TRP A 134 13.43 -9.40 -14.66
CA TRP A 134 13.34 -10.32 -13.52
C TRP A 134 13.66 -11.74 -13.98
N ASP A 135 14.46 -12.45 -13.20
CA ASP A 135 14.65 -13.89 -13.33
C ASP A 135 13.71 -14.59 -12.34
N ILE A 136 12.72 -15.29 -12.87
CA ILE A 136 11.69 -15.94 -12.06
C ILE A 136 11.92 -17.44 -12.09
N GLY A 137 12.23 -18.03 -10.93
CA GLY A 137 12.26 -19.47 -10.77
C GLY A 137 10.84 -20.05 -10.82
N VAL A 138 10.62 -21.03 -11.67
CA VAL A 138 9.33 -21.71 -11.80
C VAL A 138 9.47 -23.20 -11.54
N LEU A 139 8.41 -23.81 -11.00
CA LEU A 139 8.26 -25.24 -10.88
C LEU A 139 7.19 -25.71 -11.87
N TYR A 140 7.38 -26.88 -12.44
CA TYR A 140 6.33 -27.50 -13.22
C TYR A 140 5.12 -27.80 -12.34
N GLY A 141 3.95 -27.33 -12.76
CA GLY A 141 2.69 -27.67 -12.12
C GLY A 141 2.22 -29.09 -12.51
N PRO A 142 1.22 -29.62 -11.79
CA PRO A 142 0.63 -30.93 -12.12
C PRO A 142 -0.17 -30.91 -13.43
N HIS A 143 -0.47 -29.76 -13.96
CA HIS A 143 -1.26 -29.56 -15.18
C HIS A 143 -0.38 -28.92 -16.25
N GLY A 144 0.19 -29.71 -17.13
CA GLY A 144 1.08 -29.27 -18.21
C GLY A 144 0.44 -29.42 -19.59
N ALA A 145 1.16 -28.95 -20.62
CA ALA A 145 0.87 -29.29 -22.01
C ALA A 145 1.32 -30.77 -22.28
N PRO A 146 0.60 -31.51 -23.15
CA PRO A 146 -0.58 -31.10 -23.92
C PRO A 146 -1.93 -31.31 -23.22
N ASP A 147 -1.95 -31.86 -22.00
CA ASP A 147 -3.18 -32.36 -21.38
C ASP A 147 -4.20 -31.25 -21.06
N PHE A 148 -3.69 -30.07 -20.65
CA PHE A 148 -4.53 -28.92 -20.28
C PHE A 148 -4.30 -27.69 -21.14
N PHE A 149 -3.16 -27.61 -21.83
CA PHE A 149 -2.79 -26.50 -22.70
C PHE A 149 -2.23 -27.03 -24.02
N THR A 150 -2.58 -26.43 -25.12
CA THR A 150 -1.96 -26.70 -26.42
C THR A 150 -0.53 -26.14 -26.43
N PRO A 151 0.45 -26.87 -26.95
CA PRO A 151 1.76 -26.29 -27.22
C PRO A 151 1.61 -25.21 -28.29
N GLU A 152 2.07 -24.00 -27.98
CA GLU A 152 2.24 -22.91 -28.96
C GLU A 152 3.67 -22.94 -29.50
#